data_80a56133184d8a48cef1939a0390804b
#
_entry.id   80a56133184d8a48cef1939a0390804b
#
_cell.length_a   1.000
_cell.length_b   1.000
_cell.length_c   1.000
_cell.angle_alpha   90.00
_cell.angle_beta   90.00
_cell.angle_gamma   90.00
#
_symmetry.space_group_name_H-M   'P 1'
#
loop_
_entity.id
_entity.type
_entity.pdbx_description
1 polymer ?
#
loop_
_entity_poly.entity_id
_entity_poly.type
_entity_poly.pdbx_seq_one_letter_code
_entity_poly.pdbx_strand_id
1 'polypeptide(L)'
;RFLVGISIDGPRELHDACRTDAAGKGTFDRVMKSLTLLKKHKVNFNILCTVNAVNGDHPLEVYRFFRDEVKAQFIQFIPVVERDHQSGTLTPLSVSPEQYGKFLIGVFDEWVKHDVGTTYIQHFDTALANWYGEQHGICVFSPTCGSAMVIEHNGDIYSCDHFVDRDHL
;
A
#
# COMPACT_ATOMS: atom_id res chain seq x y z
N ARG A 1 22.40 0.75 -6.02
CA ARG A 1 21.58 -0.16 -5.20
C ARG A 1 20.13 0.24 -5.40
N PHE A 2 19.26 -0.69 -5.76
CA PHE A 2 17.81 -0.43 -5.97
C PHE A 2 17.03 -0.90 -4.75
N LEU A 3 15.96 -0.20 -4.39
CA LEU A 3 14.90 -0.69 -3.53
C LEU A 3 13.82 -1.28 -4.44
N VAL A 4 13.42 -2.50 -4.16
CA VAL A 4 12.40 -3.19 -4.97
C VAL A 4 11.08 -3.17 -4.20
N GLY A 5 10.06 -2.55 -4.79
CA GLY A 5 8.69 -2.67 -4.32
C GLY A 5 8.02 -3.89 -4.93
N ILE A 6 7.32 -4.68 -4.13
CA ILE A 6 6.53 -5.80 -4.60
C ILE A 6 5.07 -5.64 -4.17
N SER A 7 4.17 -5.61 -5.15
CA SER A 7 2.74 -5.45 -4.90
C SER A 7 2.09 -6.79 -4.57
N ILE A 8 1.56 -6.89 -3.35
CA ILE A 8 0.80 -8.05 -2.88
C ILE A 8 -0.20 -7.59 -1.82
N ASP A 9 -1.47 -8.01 -1.94
CA ASP A 9 -2.59 -7.45 -1.17
C ASP A 9 -3.11 -8.39 -0.07
N GLY A 10 -2.37 -9.44 0.26
CA GLY A 10 -2.72 -10.42 1.28
C GLY A 10 -2.58 -11.86 0.80
N PRO A 11 -3.19 -12.83 1.48
CA PRO A 11 -3.31 -14.21 1.03
C PRO A 11 -3.93 -14.31 -0.36
N ARG A 12 -3.83 -15.49 -0.98
CA ARG A 12 -4.25 -15.74 -2.37
C ARG A 12 -5.64 -15.20 -2.69
N GLU A 13 -6.61 -15.52 -1.86
CA GLU A 13 -8.01 -15.19 -2.08
C GLU A 13 -8.23 -13.66 -2.13
N LEU A 14 -7.59 -12.94 -1.21
CA LEU A 14 -7.68 -11.48 -1.15
C LEU A 14 -6.88 -10.82 -2.27
N HIS A 15 -5.70 -11.35 -2.60
CA HIS A 15 -4.87 -10.83 -3.68
C HIS A 15 -5.52 -11.04 -5.05
N ASP A 16 -5.92 -12.26 -5.37
CA ASP A 16 -6.45 -12.62 -6.69
C ASP A 16 -7.85 -12.06 -6.94
N ALA A 17 -8.58 -11.63 -5.90
CA ALA A 17 -9.87 -10.95 -6.04
C ALA A 17 -9.74 -9.62 -6.81
N CYS A 18 -8.60 -8.94 -6.70
CA CYS A 18 -8.40 -7.61 -7.30
C CYS A 18 -7.23 -7.59 -8.30
N ARG A 19 -6.28 -8.54 -8.19
CA ARG A 19 -5.08 -8.56 -9.06
C ARG A 19 -5.12 -9.74 -10.02
N THR A 20 -5.69 -9.47 -11.18
CA THR A 20 -5.77 -10.43 -12.29
C THR A 20 -4.91 -9.98 -13.46
N ASP A 21 -4.51 -10.93 -14.32
CA ASP A 21 -3.87 -10.62 -15.58
C ASP A 21 -4.92 -10.27 -16.67
N ALA A 22 -4.45 -9.96 -17.88
CA ALA A 22 -5.32 -9.59 -19.00
C ALA A 22 -6.31 -10.70 -19.41
N ALA A 23 -6.09 -11.94 -18.98
CA ALA A 23 -6.99 -13.08 -19.21
C ALA A 23 -7.93 -13.32 -18.00
N GLY A 24 -7.92 -12.45 -16.99
CA GLY A 24 -8.72 -12.57 -15.77
C GLY A 24 -8.22 -13.62 -14.78
N LYS A 25 -7.00 -14.13 -14.96
CA LYS A 25 -6.40 -15.11 -14.05
C LYS A 25 -5.66 -14.41 -12.93
N GLY A 26 -5.83 -14.89 -11.67
CA GLY A 26 -5.12 -14.40 -10.51
C GLY A 26 -3.60 -14.42 -10.65
N THR A 27 -2.91 -13.46 -10.06
CA THR A 27 -1.48 -13.24 -10.22
C THR A 27 -0.64 -13.68 -9.01
N PHE A 28 -1.26 -14.18 -7.96
CA PHE A 28 -0.61 -14.54 -6.69
C PHE A 28 0.62 -15.44 -6.87
N ASP A 29 0.49 -16.54 -7.62
CA ASP A 29 1.60 -17.48 -7.83
C ASP A 29 2.82 -16.84 -8.50
N ARG A 30 2.57 -15.95 -9.48
CA ARG A 30 3.66 -15.22 -10.16
C ARG A 30 4.37 -14.26 -9.20
N VAL A 31 3.63 -13.56 -8.37
CA VAL A 31 4.18 -12.64 -7.38
C VAL A 31 4.99 -13.42 -6.33
N MET A 32 4.46 -14.52 -5.79
CA MET A 32 5.17 -15.36 -4.81
C MET A 32 6.44 -16.00 -5.39
N LYS A 33 6.42 -16.38 -6.66
CA LYS A 33 7.63 -16.83 -7.35
C LYS A 33 8.69 -15.74 -7.46
N SER A 34 8.29 -14.51 -7.79
CA SER A 34 9.19 -13.34 -7.82
C SER A 34 9.76 -13.03 -6.44
N LEU A 35 8.93 -13.08 -5.39
CA LEU A 35 9.35 -12.90 -4.01
C LEU A 35 10.40 -13.96 -3.59
N THR A 36 10.19 -15.21 -3.99
CA THR A 36 11.16 -16.30 -3.75
C THR A 36 12.51 -16.01 -4.39
N LEU A 37 12.53 -15.43 -5.59
CA LEU A 37 13.76 -15.01 -6.27
C LEU A 37 14.46 -13.87 -5.55
N LEU A 38 13.71 -12.84 -5.12
CA LEU A 38 14.27 -11.73 -4.34
C LEU A 38 14.94 -12.23 -3.07
N LYS A 39 14.28 -13.11 -2.33
CA LYS A 39 14.84 -13.73 -1.12
C LYS A 39 16.09 -14.56 -1.41
N LYS A 40 16.05 -15.39 -2.45
CA LYS A 40 17.19 -16.22 -2.89
C LYS A 40 18.43 -15.38 -3.18
N HIS A 41 18.23 -14.22 -3.79
CA HIS A 41 19.33 -13.31 -4.14
C HIS A 41 19.60 -12.23 -3.08
N LYS A 42 18.99 -12.33 -1.90
CA LYS A 42 19.15 -11.38 -0.78
C LYS A 42 18.92 -9.92 -1.20
N VAL A 43 17.94 -9.71 -2.07
CA VAL A 43 17.50 -8.38 -2.49
C VAL A 43 16.56 -7.82 -1.43
N ASN A 44 16.83 -6.61 -0.96
CA ASN A 44 15.91 -5.92 -0.06
C ASN A 44 14.66 -5.53 -0.85
N PHE A 45 13.50 -5.79 -0.26
CA PHE A 45 12.23 -5.43 -0.86
C PHE A 45 11.27 -4.83 0.16
N ASN A 46 10.32 -4.07 -0.34
CA ASN A 46 9.23 -3.48 0.41
C ASN A 46 7.90 -4.04 -0.12
N ILE A 47 7.00 -4.43 0.76
CA ILE A 47 5.65 -4.83 0.39
C ILE A 47 4.80 -3.58 0.18
N LEU A 48 4.17 -3.48 -0.99
CA LEU A 48 3.16 -2.50 -1.32
C LEU A 48 1.81 -3.20 -1.32
N CYS A 49 1.02 -2.97 -0.28
CA CYS A 49 -0.31 -3.54 -0.13
C CYS A 49 -1.35 -2.45 -0.37
N THR A 50 -2.16 -2.61 -1.41
CA THR A 50 -3.34 -1.77 -1.60
C THR A 50 -4.48 -2.28 -0.74
N VAL A 51 -4.96 -1.43 0.17
CA VAL A 51 -6.14 -1.72 0.99
C VAL A 51 -7.37 -1.24 0.25
N ASN A 52 -8.25 -2.18 -0.06
CA ASN A 52 -9.45 -1.98 -0.86
C ASN A 52 -10.69 -2.53 -0.14
N ALA A 53 -11.87 -2.42 -0.74
CA ALA A 53 -13.12 -2.87 -0.13
C ALA A 53 -13.15 -4.39 0.17
N VAL A 54 -12.29 -5.20 -0.48
CA VAL A 54 -12.27 -6.66 -0.29
C VAL A 54 -11.39 -7.05 0.92
N ASN A 55 -10.14 -6.55 0.96
CA ASN A 55 -9.21 -6.91 2.02
C ASN A 55 -9.28 -5.99 3.26
N GLY A 56 -9.96 -4.86 3.15
CA GLY A 56 -10.05 -3.86 4.23
C GLY A 56 -10.73 -4.36 5.51
N ASP A 57 -11.54 -5.42 5.43
CA ASP A 57 -12.17 -6.06 6.60
C ASP A 57 -11.33 -7.21 7.18
N HIS A 58 -10.14 -7.49 6.61
CA HIS A 58 -9.27 -8.59 6.98
C HIS A 58 -7.88 -8.16 7.51
N PRO A 59 -7.78 -7.16 8.44
CA PRO A 59 -6.49 -6.59 8.86
C PRO A 59 -5.50 -7.61 9.39
N LEU A 60 -5.94 -8.51 10.28
CA LEU A 60 -5.06 -9.49 10.92
C LEU A 60 -4.66 -10.61 9.95
N GLU A 61 -5.54 -11.03 9.06
CA GLU A 61 -5.24 -12.04 8.06
C GLU A 61 -4.16 -11.52 7.10
N VAL A 62 -4.31 -10.29 6.59
CA VAL A 62 -3.35 -9.63 5.71
C VAL A 62 -2.02 -9.41 6.41
N TYR A 63 -2.04 -8.85 7.63
CA TYR A 63 -0.82 -8.55 8.36
C TYR A 63 -0.04 -9.80 8.72
N ARG A 64 -0.70 -10.83 9.28
CA ARG A 64 -0.06 -12.09 9.66
C ARG A 64 0.50 -12.84 8.47
N PHE A 65 -0.18 -12.81 7.32
CA PHE A 65 0.38 -13.35 6.08
C PHE A 65 1.72 -12.67 5.73
N PHE A 66 1.81 -11.34 5.79
CA PHE A 66 3.08 -10.64 5.52
C PHE A 66 4.15 -10.95 6.55
N ARG A 67 3.81 -10.97 7.84
CA ARG A 67 4.73 -11.27 8.91
C ARG A 67 5.21 -12.73 8.86
N ASP A 68 4.27 -13.67 8.81
CA ASP A 68 4.54 -15.08 9.09
C ASP A 68 4.94 -15.90 7.86
N GLU A 69 4.35 -15.62 6.69
CA GLU A 69 4.61 -16.35 5.46
C GLU A 69 5.59 -15.60 4.54
N VAL A 70 5.31 -14.32 4.30
CA VAL A 70 6.19 -13.49 3.48
C VAL A 70 7.47 -13.12 4.22
N LYS A 71 7.47 -13.07 5.57
CA LYS A 71 8.60 -12.59 6.37
C LYS A 71 9.05 -11.19 5.93
N ALA A 72 8.08 -10.33 5.70
CA ALA A 72 8.31 -8.96 5.28
C ALA A 72 8.87 -8.12 6.44
N GLN A 73 9.90 -7.33 6.14
CA GLN A 73 10.44 -6.36 7.09
C GLN A 73 9.88 -4.96 6.88
N PHE A 74 9.48 -4.62 5.65
CA PHE A 74 8.98 -3.30 5.30
C PHE A 74 7.63 -3.45 4.59
N ILE A 75 6.61 -2.77 5.09
CA ILE A 75 5.24 -2.83 4.59
C ILE A 75 4.67 -1.42 4.44
N GLN A 76 4.03 -1.17 3.31
CA GLN A 76 3.20 0.01 3.08
C GLN A 76 1.76 -0.42 2.84
N PHE A 77 0.83 0.14 3.60
CA PHE A 77 -0.61 0.01 3.38
C PHE A 77 -1.10 1.27 2.67
N ILE A 78 -1.60 1.12 1.45
CA ILE A 78 -1.99 2.22 0.57
C ILE A 78 -3.50 2.11 0.33
N PRO A 79 -4.33 3.08 0.77
CA PRO A 79 -5.76 3.00 0.53
C PRO A 79 -6.07 3.13 -0.96
N VAL A 80 -6.94 2.27 -1.48
CA VAL A 80 -7.52 2.45 -2.82
C VAL A 80 -8.61 3.50 -2.73
N VAL A 81 -8.41 4.62 -3.44
CA VAL A 81 -9.38 5.70 -3.61
C VAL A 81 -9.49 5.97 -5.10
N GLU A 82 -10.41 5.28 -5.74
CA GLU A 82 -10.60 5.34 -7.19
C GLU A 82 -11.93 5.99 -7.50
N ARG A 83 -11.94 6.95 -8.44
CA ARG A 83 -13.14 7.64 -8.89
C ARG A 83 -13.54 7.16 -10.27
N ASP A 84 -14.82 6.95 -10.44
CA ASP A 84 -15.39 6.78 -11.77
C ASP A 84 -15.36 8.10 -12.52
N HIS A 85 -14.72 8.11 -13.69
CA HIS A 85 -14.51 9.32 -14.50
C HIS A 85 -15.80 9.96 -15.03
N GLN A 86 -16.90 9.23 -15.10
CA GLN A 86 -18.18 9.74 -15.63
C GLN A 86 -19.04 10.33 -14.52
N SER A 87 -19.14 9.63 -13.40
CA SER A 87 -19.99 10.03 -12.27
C SER A 87 -19.28 10.85 -11.20
N GLY A 88 -17.93 10.82 -11.16
CA GLY A 88 -17.12 11.41 -10.10
C GLY A 88 -17.25 10.71 -8.74
N THR A 89 -18.05 9.65 -8.64
CA THR A 89 -18.25 8.89 -7.40
C THR A 89 -17.13 7.88 -7.20
N LEU A 90 -16.92 7.45 -5.96
CA LEU A 90 -15.94 6.38 -5.65
C LEU A 90 -16.42 5.05 -6.25
N THR A 91 -15.48 4.31 -6.82
CA THR A 91 -15.75 2.95 -7.31
C THR A 91 -16.02 2.00 -6.14
N PRO A 92 -16.75 0.89 -6.37
CA PRO A 92 -16.99 -0.13 -5.33
C PRO A 92 -15.71 -0.79 -4.79
N LEU A 93 -14.58 -0.64 -5.48
CA LEU A 93 -13.28 -1.16 -5.04
C LEU A 93 -12.62 -0.25 -4.00
N SER A 94 -13.00 1.02 -3.95
CA SER A 94 -12.44 1.98 -3.00
C SER A 94 -12.75 1.59 -1.56
N VAL A 95 -11.73 1.64 -0.70
CA VAL A 95 -11.91 1.45 0.73
C VAL A 95 -12.57 2.68 1.35
N SER A 96 -13.53 2.49 2.24
CA SER A 96 -14.11 3.62 2.98
C SER A 96 -13.13 4.14 4.05
N PRO A 97 -13.22 5.42 4.44
CA PRO A 97 -12.38 5.96 5.52
C PRO A 97 -12.52 5.19 6.83
N GLU A 98 -13.73 4.76 7.16
CA GLU A 98 -14.00 3.97 8.37
C GLU A 98 -13.38 2.57 8.28
N GLN A 99 -13.51 1.89 7.15
CA GLN A 99 -12.93 0.58 6.92
C GLN A 99 -11.41 0.63 6.98
N TYR A 100 -10.79 1.63 6.32
CA TYR A 100 -9.34 1.82 6.34
C TYR A 100 -8.83 2.15 7.74
N GLY A 101 -9.53 3.00 8.50
CA GLY A 101 -9.20 3.30 9.89
C GLY A 101 -9.24 2.06 10.78
N LYS A 102 -10.30 1.22 10.67
CA LYS A 102 -10.40 -0.05 11.40
C LYS A 102 -9.29 -1.04 11.00
N PHE A 103 -8.95 -1.08 9.71
CA PHE A 103 -7.85 -1.90 9.21
C PHE A 103 -6.52 -1.51 9.88
N LEU A 104 -6.17 -0.23 9.86
CA LEU A 104 -4.93 0.25 10.48
C LEU A 104 -4.90 0.02 11.99
N ILE A 105 -6.01 0.25 12.70
CA ILE A 105 -6.11 -0.01 14.15
C ILE A 105 -5.88 -1.50 14.43
N GLY A 106 -6.55 -2.38 13.68
CA GLY A 106 -6.40 -3.84 13.87
C GLY A 106 -4.96 -4.31 13.64
N VAL A 107 -4.29 -3.78 12.62
CA VAL A 107 -2.87 -4.07 12.37
C VAL A 107 -1.99 -3.50 13.47
N PHE A 108 -2.24 -2.25 13.90
CA PHE A 108 -1.45 -1.60 14.95
C PHE A 108 -1.51 -2.36 16.28
N ASP A 109 -2.70 -2.78 16.69
CA ASP A 109 -2.92 -3.51 17.94
C ASP A 109 -2.17 -4.85 18.01
N GLU A 110 -1.94 -5.49 16.88
CA GLU A 110 -1.11 -6.70 16.78
C GLU A 110 0.38 -6.34 16.72
N TRP A 111 0.75 -5.42 15.83
CA TRP A 111 2.13 -5.01 15.59
C TRP A 111 2.81 -4.43 16.83
N VAL A 112 2.12 -3.58 17.59
CA VAL A 112 2.70 -2.91 18.77
C VAL A 112 3.07 -3.88 19.89
N LYS A 113 2.41 -5.04 19.94
CA LYS A 113 2.67 -6.06 20.98
C LYS A 113 3.88 -6.94 20.69
N HIS A 114 4.20 -7.16 19.40
CA HIS A 114 5.09 -8.24 19.02
C HIS A 114 6.20 -7.85 18.04
N ASP A 115 5.99 -6.82 17.23
CA ASP A 115 6.77 -6.65 15.99
C ASP A 115 7.50 -5.31 15.89
N VAL A 116 7.40 -4.44 16.91
CA VAL A 116 8.12 -3.16 16.95
C VAL A 116 9.64 -3.40 16.88
N GLY A 117 10.30 -2.72 15.94
CA GLY A 117 11.73 -2.84 15.70
C GLY A 117 12.14 -4.06 14.85
N THR A 118 11.20 -4.93 14.47
CA THR A 118 11.44 -6.06 13.57
C THR A 118 10.71 -5.96 12.26
N THR A 119 9.48 -5.47 12.29
CA THR A 119 8.66 -5.16 11.11
C THR A 119 8.35 -3.67 11.11
N TYR A 120 8.67 -3.01 10.01
CA TYR A 120 8.49 -1.58 9.82
C TYR A 120 7.26 -1.34 8.95
N ILE A 121 6.27 -0.65 9.51
CA ILE A 121 5.05 -0.25 8.79
C ILE A 121 5.12 1.26 8.57
N GLN A 122 5.30 1.66 7.32
CA GLN A 122 5.57 3.04 6.94
C GLN A 122 4.63 4.05 7.61
N HIS A 123 3.34 3.75 7.69
CA HIS A 123 2.34 4.61 8.31
C HIS A 123 2.59 4.83 9.80
N PHE A 124 2.93 3.76 10.52
CA PHE A 124 3.16 3.83 11.98
C PHE A 124 4.49 4.49 12.30
N ASP A 125 5.54 4.13 11.56
CA ASP A 125 6.87 4.74 11.73
C ASP A 125 6.82 6.23 11.43
N THR A 126 6.11 6.64 10.37
CA THR A 126 5.94 8.05 10.01
C THR A 126 5.11 8.82 11.05
N ALA A 127 4.02 8.22 11.54
CA ALA A 127 3.20 8.84 12.59
C ALA A 127 4.01 9.03 13.88
N LEU A 128 4.80 8.05 14.27
CA LEU A 128 5.69 8.13 15.43
C LEU A 128 6.77 9.20 15.24
N ALA A 129 7.43 9.23 14.09
CA ALA A 129 8.45 10.22 13.76
C ALA A 129 7.87 11.64 13.82
N ASN A 130 6.69 11.84 13.24
CA ASN A 130 5.99 13.12 13.29
C ASN A 130 5.64 13.55 14.73
N TRP A 131 5.14 12.62 15.53
CA TRP A 131 4.83 12.88 16.94
C TRP A 131 6.08 13.24 17.76
N TYR A 132 7.23 12.64 17.42
CA TYR A 132 8.53 12.93 18.04
C TYR A 132 9.16 14.24 17.55
N GLY A 133 8.60 14.89 16.52
CA GLY A 133 9.10 16.15 15.93
C GLY A 133 10.11 15.97 14.81
N GLU A 134 10.27 14.76 14.29
CA GLU A 134 11.13 14.48 13.13
C GLU A 134 10.38 14.76 11.82
N GLN A 135 11.13 15.12 10.77
CA GLN A 135 10.56 15.21 9.42
C GLN A 135 10.31 13.82 8.85
N HIS A 136 9.20 13.66 8.16
CA HIS A 136 8.72 12.37 7.65
C HIS A 136 8.56 12.42 6.14
N GLY A 137 8.68 11.22 5.54
CA GLY A 137 8.70 11.05 4.09
C GLY A 137 7.33 10.85 3.41
N ILE A 138 6.21 10.89 4.16
CA ILE A 138 4.87 10.75 3.57
C ILE A 138 4.17 12.10 3.59
N CYS A 139 3.76 12.57 2.42
CA CYS A 139 3.19 13.92 2.26
C CYS A 139 1.89 14.15 3.06
N VAL A 140 1.08 13.12 3.29
CA VAL A 140 -0.16 13.22 4.09
C VAL A 140 0.08 13.61 5.56
N PHE A 141 1.29 13.45 6.07
CA PHE A 141 1.70 13.89 7.40
C PHE A 141 2.45 15.23 7.38
N SER A 142 2.68 15.80 6.21
CA SER A 142 3.36 17.10 6.08
C SER A 142 2.40 18.25 6.33
N PRO A 143 2.88 19.36 6.93
CA PRO A 143 2.05 20.55 7.16
C PRO A 143 1.66 21.28 5.88
N THR A 144 2.36 21.01 4.76
CA THR A 144 2.10 21.60 3.45
C THR A 144 2.07 20.53 2.37
N CYS A 145 1.19 20.71 1.39
CA CYS A 145 1.08 19.87 0.19
C CYS A 145 1.85 20.47 -1.00
N GLY A 146 2.05 19.70 -2.07
CA GLY A 146 2.59 20.20 -3.34
C GLY A 146 4.10 20.02 -3.55
N SER A 147 4.75 19.15 -2.78
CA SER A 147 6.17 18.82 -2.96
C SER A 147 6.46 17.63 -3.90
N ALA A 148 5.41 16.92 -4.32
CA ALA A 148 5.53 15.72 -5.16
C ALA A 148 4.80 15.96 -6.50
N MET A 149 5.55 16.25 -7.56
CA MET A 149 5.00 16.40 -8.91
C MET A 149 4.92 15.07 -9.64
N VAL A 150 3.94 14.95 -10.52
CA VAL A 150 3.79 13.81 -11.45
C VAL A 150 3.97 14.30 -12.88
N ILE A 151 4.70 13.51 -13.67
CA ILE A 151 4.85 13.72 -15.11
C ILE A 151 4.26 12.50 -15.81
N GLU A 152 3.24 12.74 -16.63
CA GLU A 152 2.62 11.70 -17.43
C GLU A 152 3.42 11.41 -18.70
N HIS A 153 3.12 10.26 -19.34
CA HIS A 153 3.83 9.78 -20.55
C HIS A 153 3.75 10.73 -21.75
N ASN A 154 2.76 11.63 -21.78
CA ASN A 154 2.57 12.65 -22.82
C ASN A 154 3.30 13.97 -22.50
N GLY A 155 3.94 14.06 -21.30
CA GLY A 155 4.65 15.24 -20.84
C GLY A 155 3.84 16.21 -19.99
N ASP A 156 2.56 15.91 -19.71
CA ASP A 156 1.73 16.69 -18.81
C ASP A 156 2.26 16.62 -17.38
N ILE A 157 2.22 17.74 -16.66
CA ILE A 157 2.75 17.87 -15.30
C ILE A 157 1.62 18.22 -14.36
N TYR A 158 1.51 17.46 -13.28
CA TYR A 158 0.51 17.63 -12.23
C TYR A 158 1.19 17.87 -10.88
N SER A 159 0.49 18.55 -9.98
CA SER A 159 1.00 18.88 -8.64
C SER A 159 1.06 17.65 -7.70
N CYS A 160 0.33 16.58 -8.00
CA CYS A 160 0.23 15.37 -7.19
C CYS A 160 -0.39 14.23 -8.01
N ASP A 161 -0.07 12.99 -7.68
CA ASP A 161 -0.64 11.78 -8.29
C ASP A 161 -2.14 11.59 -8.02
N HIS A 162 -2.70 12.26 -7.00
CA HIS A 162 -4.14 12.28 -6.74
C HIS A 162 -4.92 13.24 -7.64
N PHE A 163 -4.22 14.09 -8.40
CA PHE A 163 -4.81 15.12 -9.25
C PHE A 163 -4.42 14.96 -10.73
N VAL A 164 -4.21 13.72 -11.17
CA VAL A 164 -3.91 13.42 -12.58
C VAL A 164 -5.24 13.36 -13.35
N ASP A 165 -5.80 14.50 -13.61
CA ASP A 165 -7.03 14.68 -14.40
C ASP A 165 -7.00 16.01 -15.16
N ARG A 166 -7.94 16.20 -16.11
CA ARG A 166 -7.97 17.35 -17.01
C ARG A 166 -8.22 18.68 -16.31
N ASP A 167 -8.84 18.67 -15.15
CA ASP A 167 -9.20 19.89 -14.41
C ASP A 167 -8.02 20.42 -13.57
N HIS A 168 -6.96 19.63 -13.46
CA HIS A 168 -5.78 19.93 -12.64
C HIS A 168 -4.46 20.02 -13.46
N LEU A 169 -4.57 20.13 -14.79
CA LEU A 169 -3.43 20.25 -15.70
C LEU A 169 -2.79 21.64 -15.62
#